data_85b7d4d1480ee7c267096aba17f7d670
#
_entry.id   85b7d4d1480ee7c267096aba17f7d670
#
_cell.length_a   1.000
_cell.length_b   1.000
_cell.length_c   1.000
_cell.angle_alpha   90.00
_cell.angle_beta   90.00
_cell.angle_gamma   90.00
#
_symmetry.space_group_name_H-M   'P 1'
#
loop_
_entity.id
_entity.type
_entity.pdbx_description
1 polymer ?
#
loop_
_entity_poly.entity_id
_entity_poly.type
_entity_poly.pdbx_seq_one_letter_code
_entity_poly.pdbx_strand_id
1 'polypeptide(L)'
;MDNNVYLLRCTATGEQLLIDAAAEGTRILDLVGGDTLSGVVTTHRHHDHWGALADVTRATQAPTYAHDADADAIDVPTRHRLRDEESITFGDVTLGVIHLVGHTPGSLVLTFDDPHGHTHLFTGDCLFPGGVGRTWSPEDFKTLYRGVVEKIFDRYDDDTWIYPGHGDDTTLGRERPSLDEWWERGW
;
A
#
# COMPACT_ATOMS: atom_id res chain seq x y z
N MET A 1 -5.65 -16.47 -3.42
CA MET A 1 -4.84 -15.67 -2.48
C MET A 1 -5.80 -14.66 -1.88
N ASP A 2 -5.68 -14.38 -0.60
CA ASP A 2 -6.59 -13.46 0.09
C ASP A 2 -6.02 -12.03 0.01
N ASN A 3 -5.99 -11.48 -1.22
CA ASN A 3 -5.52 -10.11 -1.43
C ASN A 3 -6.53 -9.11 -0.89
N ASN A 4 -6.05 -8.11 -0.18
CA ASN A 4 -6.84 -6.98 0.25
C ASN A 4 -6.90 -5.91 -0.85
N VAL A 5 -8.06 -5.30 -0.97
CA VAL A 5 -8.33 -4.14 -1.84
C VAL A 5 -8.93 -3.05 -0.97
N TYR A 6 -8.34 -1.86 -0.99
CA TYR A 6 -8.82 -0.76 -0.16
C TYR A 6 -9.39 0.35 -1.02
N LEU A 7 -10.66 0.65 -0.83
CA LEU A 7 -11.33 1.79 -1.44
C LEU A 7 -11.50 2.89 -0.40
N LEU A 8 -10.76 3.98 -0.55
CA LEU A 8 -10.85 5.16 0.30
C LEU A 8 -11.83 6.16 -0.31
N ARG A 9 -12.64 6.81 0.52
CA ARG A 9 -13.60 7.81 0.08
C ARG A 9 -13.49 9.08 0.91
N CYS A 10 -13.27 10.20 0.26
CA CYS A 10 -13.39 11.51 0.88
C CYS A 10 -14.87 11.78 1.21
N THR A 11 -15.19 11.91 2.49
CA THR A 11 -16.58 12.13 2.93
C THR A 11 -17.14 13.49 2.55
N ALA A 12 -16.26 14.48 2.35
CA ALA A 12 -16.65 15.85 1.99
C ALA A 12 -16.99 15.98 0.50
N THR A 13 -16.19 15.34 -0.39
CA THR A 13 -16.34 15.52 -1.85
C THR A 13 -16.96 14.31 -2.55
N GLY A 14 -16.90 13.13 -1.93
CA GLY A 14 -17.32 11.85 -2.54
C GLY A 14 -16.23 11.22 -3.42
N GLU A 15 -15.12 11.92 -3.69
CA GLU A 15 -14.01 11.37 -4.47
C GLU A 15 -13.40 10.15 -3.79
N GLN A 16 -12.91 9.22 -4.61
CA GLN A 16 -12.40 7.93 -4.16
C GLN A 16 -10.98 7.69 -4.66
N LEU A 17 -10.20 6.94 -3.90
CA LEU A 17 -8.90 6.40 -4.29
C LEU A 17 -8.90 4.89 -4.00
N LEU A 18 -8.47 4.10 -4.98
CA LEU A 18 -8.32 2.65 -4.86
C LEU A 18 -6.85 2.29 -4.61
N ILE A 19 -6.60 1.41 -3.65
CA ILE A 19 -5.27 0.82 -3.41
C ILE A 19 -5.37 -0.66 -3.75
N ASP A 20 -4.55 -1.09 -4.69
CA ASP A 20 -4.45 -2.42 -5.28
C ASP A 20 -5.76 -2.93 -5.94
N ALA A 21 -5.80 -2.87 -7.24
CA ALA A 21 -6.85 -3.50 -8.03
C ALA A 21 -6.52 -4.99 -8.26
N ALA A 22 -6.50 -5.78 -7.17
CA ALA A 22 -5.96 -7.13 -7.12
C ALA A 22 -6.69 -8.11 -8.04
N ALA A 23 -7.98 -8.32 -7.79
CA ALA A 23 -8.82 -9.27 -8.52
C ALA A 23 -10.28 -8.80 -8.50
N GLU A 24 -11.18 -9.58 -9.13
CA GLU A 24 -12.63 -9.34 -9.12
C GLU A 24 -13.04 -7.92 -9.56
N GLY A 25 -12.54 -7.46 -10.71
CA GLY A 25 -12.77 -6.10 -11.23
C GLY A 25 -14.23 -5.65 -11.21
N THR A 26 -15.18 -6.54 -11.52
CA THR A 26 -16.63 -6.23 -11.44
C THR A 26 -17.04 -5.84 -10.02
N ARG A 27 -16.58 -6.59 -8.99
CA ARG A 27 -16.88 -6.28 -7.59
C ARG A 27 -16.27 -4.95 -7.15
N ILE A 28 -15.05 -4.66 -7.60
CA ILE A 28 -14.41 -3.35 -7.34
C ILE A 28 -15.24 -2.24 -7.97
N LEU A 29 -15.69 -2.40 -9.22
CA LEU A 29 -16.52 -1.41 -9.92
C LEU A 29 -17.88 -1.22 -9.25
N ASP A 30 -18.49 -2.28 -8.74
CA ASP A 30 -19.74 -2.21 -7.97
C ASP A 30 -19.54 -1.39 -6.67
N LEU A 31 -18.37 -1.53 -6.01
CA LEU A 31 -18.03 -0.76 -4.80
C LEU A 31 -17.76 0.72 -5.12
N VAL A 32 -17.06 1.01 -6.22
CA VAL A 32 -16.84 2.39 -6.71
C VAL A 32 -18.17 3.05 -7.03
N GLY A 33 -19.10 2.30 -7.60
CA GLY A 33 -20.43 2.81 -7.95
C GLY A 33 -20.37 3.92 -9.00
N GLY A 34 -21.17 4.97 -8.79
CA GLY A 34 -21.23 6.12 -9.67
C GLY A 34 -20.32 7.30 -9.27
N ASP A 35 -19.54 7.16 -8.21
CA ASP A 35 -18.67 8.22 -7.71
C ASP A 35 -17.37 8.32 -8.55
N THR A 36 -16.69 9.45 -8.43
CA THR A 36 -15.43 9.68 -9.16
C THR A 36 -14.30 8.89 -8.51
N LEU A 37 -13.67 7.98 -9.27
CA LEU A 37 -12.41 7.35 -8.88
C LEU A 37 -11.23 8.22 -9.34
N SER A 38 -10.62 8.95 -8.39
CA SER A 38 -9.54 9.90 -8.64
C SER A 38 -8.20 9.22 -8.95
N GLY A 39 -8.06 7.93 -8.64
CA GLY A 39 -6.88 7.17 -8.99
C GLY A 39 -6.88 5.73 -8.48
N VAL A 40 -5.97 4.94 -9.05
CA VAL A 40 -5.66 3.59 -8.59
C VAL A 40 -4.16 3.53 -8.29
N VAL A 41 -3.81 3.25 -7.04
CA VAL A 41 -2.43 3.06 -6.60
C VAL A 41 -2.13 1.58 -6.56
N THR A 42 -1.07 1.15 -7.23
CA THR A 42 -0.51 -0.19 -7.13
C THR A 42 0.67 -0.15 -6.17
N THR A 43 0.57 -0.85 -5.06
CA THR A 43 1.59 -0.82 -3.99
C THR A 43 2.92 -1.38 -4.45
N HIS A 44 2.93 -2.41 -5.31
CA HIS A 44 4.12 -3.01 -5.88
C HIS A 44 3.80 -3.84 -7.13
N ARG A 45 4.82 -4.32 -7.83
CA ARG A 45 4.72 -4.93 -9.17
C ARG A 45 4.18 -6.36 -9.23
N HIS A 46 3.91 -7.06 -8.11
CA HIS A 46 3.39 -8.42 -8.18
C HIS A 46 1.98 -8.46 -8.76
N HIS A 47 1.75 -9.40 -9.67
CA HIS A 47 0.55 -9.47 -10.50
C HIS A 47 -0.76 -9.56 -9.69
N ASP A 48 -0.72 -10.20 -8.56
CA ASP A 48 -1.88 -10.37 -7.68
C ASP A 48 -2.34 -9.07 -7.01
N HIS A 49 -1.58 -7.96 -7.10
CA HIS A 49 -1.98 -6.62 -6.65
C HIS A 49 -2.57 -5.74 -7.76
N TRP A 50 -2.50 -6.17 -9.02
CA TRP A 50 -3.01 -5.37 -10.14
C TRP A 50 -3.71 -6.20 -11.24
N GLY A 51 -4.08 -7.45 -10.95
CA GLY A 51 -4.73 -8.33 -11.93
C GLY A 51 -6.04 -7.79 -12.51
N ALA A 52 -6.78 -6.96 -11.76
CA ALA A 52 -8.00 -6.29 -12.22
C ALA A 52 -7.77 -4.83 -12.69
N LEU A 53 -6.54 -4.31 -12.63
CA LEU A 53 -6.22 -2.91 -12.91
C LEU A 53 -6.67 -2.46 -14.31
N ALA A 54 -6.46 -3.30 -15.32
CA ALA A 54 -6.86 -3.00 -16.68
C ALA A 54 -8.38 -2.83 -16.84
N ASP A 55 -9.16 -3.66 -16.17
CA ASP A 55 -10.63 -3.60 -16.24
C ASP A 55 -11.15 -2.38 -15.49
N VAL A 56 -10.62 -2.12 -14.28
CA VAL A 56 -11.00 -0.96 -13.49
C VAL A 56 -10.67 0.34 -14.20
N THR A 57 -9.45 0.50 -14.72
CA THR A 57 -9.03 1.73 -15.42
C THR A 57 -9.74 1.94 -16.73
N ARG A 58 -10.07 0.85 -17.44
CA ARG A 58 -10.88 0.94 -18.68
C ARG A 58 -12.28 1.48 -18.40
N ALA A 59 -12.90 1.03 -17.31
CA ALA A 59 -14.26 1.41 -16.97
C ALA A 59 -14.34 2.83 -16.38
N THR A 60 -13.38 3.21 -15.52
CA THR A 60 -13.43 4.47 -14.75
C THR A 60 -12.62 5.60 -15.37
N GLN A 61 -11.67 5.28 -16.28
CA GLN A 61 -10.66 6.20 -16.80
C GLN A 61 -9.76 6.82 -15.71
N ALA A 62 -9.72 6.21 -14.52
CA ALA A 62 -8.90 6.66 -13.41
C ALA A 62 -7.40 6.60 -13.75
N PRO A 63 -6.61 7.60 -13.37
CA PRO A 63 -5.16 7.55 -13.52
C PRO A 63 -4.54 6.50 -12.60
N THR A 64 -3.42 5.93 -13.05
CA THR A 64 -2.67 4.90 -12.34
C THR A 64 -1.44 5.48 -11.66
N TYR A 65 -1.14 4.99 -10.47
CA TYR A 65 0.00 5.36 -9.67
C TYR A 65 0.78 4.10 -9.27
N ALA A 66 2.10 4.15 -9.33
CA ALA A 66 3.02 3.16 -8.76
C ALA A 66 4.39 3.80 -8.56
N HIS A 67 5.26 3.15 -7.77
CA HIS A 67 6.63 3.61 -7.64
C HIS A 67 7.41 3.48 -8.95
N ASP A 68 8.31 4.44 -9.21
CA ASP A 68 9.10 4.49 -10.46
C ASP A 68 9.86 3.17 -10.73
N ALA A 69 10.42 2.54 -9.69
CA ALA A 69 11.18 1.29 -9.83
C ALA A 69 10.34 0.04 -10.15
N ASP A 70 9.03 0.06 -9.93
CA ASP A 70 8.11 -1.05 -10.20
C ASP A 70 7.20 -0.79 -11.41
N ALA A 71 7.03 0.47 -11.80
CA ALA A 71 6.05 0.91 -12.81
C ALA A 71 6.18 0.18 -14.17
N ASP A 72 7.41 -0.10 -14.62
CA ASP A 72 7.65 -0.75 -15.92
C ASP A 72 7.41 -2.28 -15.88
N ALA A 73 7.21 -2.86 -14.71
CA ALA A 73 6.87 -4.27 -14.55
C ALA A 73 5.35 -4.53 -14.38
N ILE A 74 4.55 -3.46 -14.42
CA ILE A 74 3.08 -3.52 -14.39
C ILE A 74 2.60 -3.39 -15.84
N ASP A 75 1.84 -4.37 -16.33
CA ASP A 75 1.38 -4.40 -17.74
C ASP A 75 0.44 -3.25 -18.12
N VAL A 76 -0.19 -2.61 -17.12
CA VAL A 76 -1.00 -1.40 -17.33
C VAL A 76 -0.10 -0.17 -17.16
N PRO A 77 -0.03 0.74 -18.16
CA PRO A 77 0.83 1.90 -18.09
C PRO A 77 0.60 2.74 -16.84
N THR A 78 1.64 2.98 -16.07
CA THR A 78 1.62 3.86 -14.91
C THR A 78 1.70 5.32 -15.36
N ARG A 79 0.63 6.08 -15.10
CA ARG A 79 0.54 7.50 -15.48
C ARG A 79 1.36 8.40 -14.57
N HIS A 80 1.34 8.13 -13.26
CA HIS A 80 2.05 8.91 -12.25
C HIS A 80 3.04 8.02 -11.52
N ARG A 81 4.32 8.27 -11.73
CA ARG A 81 5.42 7.55 -11.08
C ARG A 81 5.76 8.23 -9.77
N LEU A 82 5.50 7.53 -8.68
CA LEU A 82 5.71 8.03 -7.33
C LEU A 82 7.14 7.79 -6.85
N ARG A 83 7.56 8.61 -5.89
CA ARG A 83 8.83 8.51 -5.18
C ARG A 83 8.60 8.66 -3.68
N ASP A 84 9.64 8.34 -2.93
CA ASP A 84 9.63 8.53 -1.47
C ASP A 84 9.30 9.96 -1.08
N GLU A 85 8.55 10.14 0.01
CA GLU A 85 8.14 11.43 0.57
C GLU A 85 7.23 12.29 -0.32
N GLU A 86 6.73 11.75 -1.44
CA GLU A 86 5.67 12.39 -2.22
C GLU A 86 4.29 12.19 -1.56
N SER A 87 3.26 12.76 -2.14
CA SER A 87 1.90 12.63 -1.66
C SER A 87 0.89 12.49 -2.80
N ILE A 88 -0.26 11.89 -2.50
CA ILE A 88 -1.40 11.76 -3.40
C ILE A 88 -2.58 12.44 -2.73
N THR A 89 -3.28 13.32 -3.48
CA THR A 89 -4.47 13.99 -2.98
C THR A 89 -5.70 13.58 -3.80
N PHE A 90 -6.82 13.31 -3.12
CA PHE A 90 -8.13 13.10 -3.71
C PHE A 90 -9.20 13.75 -2.82
N GLY A 91 -10.04 14.59 -3.40
CA GLY A 91 -10.88 15.47 -2.60
C GLY A 91 -10.06 16.28 -1.59
N ASP A 92 -10.48 16.26 -0.34
CA ASP A 92 -9.79 16.94 0.77
C ASP A 92 -8.82 16.03 1.53
N VAL A 93 -8.57 14.80 1.03
CA VAL A 93 -7.69 13.81 1.66
C VAL A 93 -6.33 13.81 0.98
N THR A 94 -5.27 13.80 1.76
CA THR A 94 -3.89 13.64 1.30
C THR A 94 -3.26 12.42 1.96
N LEU A 95 -2.71 11.52 1.15
CA LEU A 95 -1.91 10.37 1.60
C LEU A 95 -0.44 10.67 1.39
N GLY A 96 0.38 10.39 2.40
CA GLY A 96 1.83 10.36 2.25
C GLY A 96 2.30 9.07 1.59
N VAL A 97 3.47 9.12 0.97
CA VAL A 97 4.10 7.98 0.28
C VAL A 97 5.42 7.64 0.95
N ILE A 98 5.58 6.40 1.39
CA ILE A 98 6.84 5.85 1.90
C ILE A 98 7.31 4.77 0.93
N HIS A 99 8.53 4.91 0.42
CA HIS A 99 9.16 3.88 -0.40
C HIS A 99 9.99 2.94 0.46
N LEU A 100 9.76 1.64 0.30
CA LEU A 100 10.52 0.56 0.93
C LEU A 100 11.07 -0.39 -0.13
N VAL A 101 12.27 -0.92 0.12
CA VAL A 101 12.97 -1.84 -0.79
C VAL A 101 13.21 -3.16 -0.11
N GLY A 102 13.04 -4.27 -0.84
CA GLY A 102 13.37 -5.62 -0.38
C GLY A 102 12.33 -6.66 -0.75
N HIS A 103 11.04 -6.38 -0.59
CA HIS A 103 9.98 -7.21 -1.17
C HIS A 103 9.96 -7.06 -2.70
N THR A 104 9.90 -5.81 -3.17
CA THR A 104 10.23 -5.42 -4.55
C THR A 104 11.14 -4.20 -4.54
N PRO A 105 11.72 -3.81 -5.69
CA PRO A 105 12.48 -2.56 -5.78
C PRO A 105 11.65 -1.30 -5.54
N GLY A 106 10.34 -1.34 -5.80
CA GLY A 106 9.46 -0.18 -5.78
C GLY A 106 8.23 -0.34 -4.88
N SER A 107 8.35 -1.05 -3.75
CA SER A 107 7.22 -1.20 -2.84
C SER A 107 6.87 0.12 -2.15
N LEU A 108 5.58 0.42 -2.08
CA LEU A 108 5.02 1.61 -1.45
C LEU A 108 4.20 1.26 -0.21
N VAL A 109 4.31 2.10 0.79
CA VAL A 109 3.36 2.24 1.89
C VAL A 109 2.68 3.60 1.75
N LEU A 110 1.36 3.62 1.85
CA LEU A 110 0.59 4.86 1.88
C LEU A 110 0.19 5.18 3.31
N THR A 111 0.29 6.45 3.69
CA THR A 111 -0.01 6.90 5.04
C THR A 111 -1.17 7.89 5.05
N PHE A 112 -2.06 7.77 6.00
CA PHE A 112 -3.12 8.73 6.26
C PHE A 112 -3.15 9.07 7.75
N ASP A 113 -2.87 10.33 8.07
CA ASP A 113 -3.01 10.87 9.42
C ASP A 113 -4.45 11.36 9.60
N ASP A 114 -5.28 10.57 10.28
CA ASP A 114 -6.65 10.98 10.57
C ASP A 114 -6.65 12.07 11.65
N PRO A 115 -7.11 13.29 11.35
CA PRO A 115 -7.12 14.39 12.33
C PRO A 115 -8.05 14.13 13.52
N HIS A 116 -8.91 13.13 13.44
CA HIS A 116 -9.88 12.76 14.48
C HIS A 116 -9.63 11.38 15.09
N GLY A 117 -8.56 10.71 14.70
CA GLY A 117 -8.25 9.34 15.09
C GLY A 117 -6.76 9.08 15.22
N HIS A 118 -6.30 8.03 14.59
CA HIS A 118 -4.93 7.56 14.57
C HIS A 118 -4.41 7.50 13.12
N THR A 119 -3.12 7.30 12.96
CA THR A 119 -2.52 7.10 11.64
C THR A 119 -2.89 5.73 11.06
N HIS A 120 -3.15 5.70 9.77
CA HIS A 120 -3.42 4.49 8.98
C HIS A 120 -2.30 4.26 7.98
N LEU A 121 -1.74 3.05 7.94
CA LEU A 121 -0.69 2.63 7.01
C LEU A 121 -1.21 1.50 6.11
N PHE A 122 -1.29 1.74 4.81
CA PHE A 122 -1.58 0.72 3.80
C PHE A 122 -0.24 0.18 3.31
N THR A 123 0.18 -0.97 3.83
CA THR A 123 1.57 -1.42 3.76
C THR A 123 1.88 -2.28 2.54
N GLY A 124 0.87 -2.62 1.72
CA GLY A 124 1.08 -3.63 0.70
C GLY A 124 1.77 -4.85 1.31
N ASP A 125 2.78 -5.35 0.63
CA ASP A 125 3.53 -6.52 1.09
C ASP A 125 4.84 -6.17 1.83
N CYS A 126 4.93 -4.97 2.42
CA CYS A 126 6.12 -4.60 3.19
C CYS A 126 6.05 -5.05 4.65
N LEU A 127 4.86 -5.01 5.26
CA LEU A 127 4.67 -5.28 6.68
C LEU A 127 3.32 -5.95 6.92
N PHE A 128 3.34 -7.04 7.69
CA PHE A 128 2.21 -7.88 8.05
C PHE A 128 2.16 -8.12 9.57
N PRO A 129 1.04 -8.63 10.09
CA PRO A 129 1.07 -9.27 11.39
C PRO A 129 2.15 -10.34 11.47
N GLY A 130 3.08 -10.20 12.41
CA GLY A 130 4.13 -11.18 12.66
C GLY A 130 5.40 -11.06 11.80
N GLY A 131 5.54 -10.02 10.94
CA GLY A 131 6.80 -9.81 10.22
C GLY A 131 6.75 -8.91 9.00
N VAL A 132 7.92 -8.70 8.42
CA VAL A 132 8.05 -8.04 7.11
C VAL A 132 7.68 -9.00 5.99
N GLY A 133 7.35 -8.48 4.82
CA GLY A 133 7.01 -9.26 3.66
C GLY A 133 8.14 -10.15 3.16
N ARG A 134 7.77 -11.14 2.35
CA ARG A 134 8.72 -12.09 1.78
C ARG A 134 9.82 -11.37 0.99
N THR A 135 11.06 -11.82 1.18
CA THR A 135 12.23 -11.34 0.46
C THR A 135 12.93 -12.49 -0.28
N TRP A 136 13.84 -12.14 -1.19
CA TRP A 136 14.45 -13.13 -2.10
C TRP A 136 15.91 -13.42 -1.76
N SER A 137 16.49 -12.64 -0.85
CA SER A 137 17.84 -12.83 -0.32
C SER A 137 17.95 -12.32 1.12
N PRO A 138 18.97 -12.73 1.89
CA PRO A 138 19.26 -12.15 3.21
C PRO A 138 19.50 -10.64 3.16
N GLU A 139 20.05 -10.13 2.07
CA GLU A 139 20.32 -8.71 1.86
C GLU A 139 19.02 -7.94 1.64
N ASP A 140 18.08 -8.49 0.86
CA ASP A 140 16.74 -7.90 0.67
C ASP A 140 15.97 -7.86 1.99
N PHE A 141 16.04 -8.93 2.79
CA PHE A 141 15.46 -8.96 4.12
C PHE A 141 16.01 -7.84 5.01
N LYS A 142 17.34 -7.73 5.10
CA LYS A 142 17.96 -6.69 5.92
C LYS A 142 17.56 -5.29 5.47
N THR A 143 17.45 -5.09 4.15
CA THR A 143 17.06 -3.80 3.57
C THR A 143 15.61 -3.46 3.93
N LEU A 144 14.69 -4.41 3.71
CA LEU A 144 13.27 -4.22 4.03
C LEU A 144 13.07 -4.02 5.53
N TYR A 145 13.66 -4.89 6.36
CA TYR A 145 13.54 -4.81 7.80
C TYR A 145 14.00 -3.45 8.35
N ARG A 146 15.20 -2.99 7.94
CA ARG A 146 15.72 -1.68 8.36
C ARG A 146 14.82 -0.55 7.90
N GLY A 147 14.37 -0.58 6.64
CA GLY A 147 13.45 0.41 6.12
C GLY A 147 12.14 0.47 6.88
N VAL A 148 11.58 -0.70 7.25
CA VAL A 148 10.37 -0.80 8.09
C VAL A 148 10.62 -0.24 9.48
N VAL A 149 11.75 -0.56 10.13
CA VAL A 149 12.08 0.01 11.44
C VAL A 149 12.25 1.52 11.36
N GLU A 150 13.14 2.01 10.49
CA GLU A 150 13.52 3.43 10.41
C GLU A 150 12.41 4.35 9.90
N LYS A 151 11.59 3.88 8.96
CA LYS A 151 10.56 4.71 8.31
C LYS A 151 9.15 4.50 8.90
N ILE A 152 8.91 3.40 9.59
CA ILE A 152 7.61 3.09 10.18
C ILE A 152 7.70 3.04 11.70
N PHE A 153 8.39 2.05 12.29
CA PHE A 153 8.38 1.87 13.74
C PHE A 153 9.01 3.02 14.53
N ASP A 154 10.03 3.69 13.99
CA ASP A 154 10.69 4.84 14.63
C ASP A 154 9.94 6.16 14.45
N ARG A 155 8.96 6.21 13.53
CA ARG A 155 8.25 7.45 13.16
C ARG A 155 6.80 7.49 13.63
N TYR A 156 6.17 6.35 13.84
CA TYR A 156 4.74 6.27 14.17
C TYR A 156 4.50 5.62 15.53
N ASP A 157 3.44 6.07 16.18
CA ASP A 157 3.04 5.62 17.51
C ASP A 157 2.37 4.24 17.50
N ASP A 158 2.22 3.64 18.65
CA ASP A 158 1.73 2.27 18.84
C ASP A 158 0.26 2.07 18.44
N ASP A 159 -0.55 3.13 18.43
CA ASP A 159 -1.95 3.11 17.99
C ASP A 159 -2.14 3.21 16.47
N THR A 160 -1.04 3.33 15.72
CA THR A 160 -1.06 3.31 14.25
C THR A 160 -1.54 1.97 13.73
N TRP A 161 -2.53 1.98 12.86
CA TRP A 161 -3.09 0.79 12.22
C TRP A 161 -2.37 0.44 10.93
N ILE A 162 -2.16 -0.86 10.72
CA ILE A 162 -1.51 -1.46 9.56
C ILE A 162 -2.55 -2.24 8.76
N TYR A 163 -2.68 -1.93 7.48
CA TYR A 163 -3.53 -2.60 6.50
C TYR A 163 -2.64 -3.24 5.42
N PRO A 164 -2.33 -4.54 5.53
CA PRO A 164 -1.42 -5.21 4.60
C PRO A 164 -2.08 -5.59 3.28
N GLY A 165 -1.27 -6.00 2.31
CA GLY A 165 -1.75 -6.50 1.01
C GLY A 165 -2.51 -7.83 1.07
N HIS A 166 -2.32 -8.60 2.16
CA HIS A 166 -3.00 -9.88 2.41
C HIS A 166 -3.33 -10.06 3.88
N GLY A 167 -4.42 -10.81 4.15
CA GLY A 167 -4.77 -11.25 5.50
C GLY A 167 -5.30 -10.14 6.39
N ASP A 168 -5.08 -10.33 7.70
CA ASP A 168 -5.65 -9.47 8.72
C ASP A 168 -4.85 -8.19 8.94
N ASP A 169 -5.51 -7.16 9.47
CA ASP A 169 -4.91 -5.93 9.95
C ASP A 169 -4.28 -6.10 11.35
N THR A 170 -3.44 -5.15 11.75
CA THR A 170 -2.81 -5.11 13.06
C THR A 170 -2.48 -3.67 13.44
N THR A 171 -1.78 -3.46 14.57
CA THR A 171 -1.25 -2.16 15.00
C THR A 171 0.25 -2.22 15.25
N LEU A 172 0.94 -1.09 15.15
CA LEU A 172 2.39 -1.05 15.46
C LEU A 172 2.68 -1.49 16.88
N GLY A 173 1.82 -1.16 17.84
CA GLY A 173 1.99 -1.56 19.24
C GLY A 173 1.91 -3.06 19.48
N ARG A 174 1.16 -3.79 18.66
CA ARG A 174 1.12 -5.27 18.71
C ARG A 174 2.37 -5.90 18.15
N GLU A 175 2.94 -5.31 17.12
CA GLU A 175 4.07 -5.86 16.36
C GLU A 175 5.44 -5.44 16.93
N ARG A 176 5.55 -4.24 17.48
CA ARG A 176 6.81 -3.66 17.99
C ARG A 176 7.58 -4.56 18.96
N PRO A 177 6.96 -5.29 19.91
CA PRO A 177 7.69 -6.18 20.81
C PRO A 177 8.42 -7.35 20.12
N SER A 178 8.04 -7.67 18.87
CA SER A 178 8.57 -8.82 18.13
C SER A 178 9.71 -8.45 17.16
N LEU A 179 10.13 -7.18 17.10
CA LEU A 179 11.15 -6.73 16.13
C LEU A 179 12.46 -7.51 16.23
N ASP A 180 12.98 -7.71 17.43
CA ASP A 180 14.23 -8.46 17.65
C ASP A 180 14.08 -9.92 17.20
N GLU A 181 12.94 -10.55 17.49
CA GLU A 181 12.62 -11.91 17.04
C GLU A 181 12.59 -12.00 15.51
N TRP A 182 11.99 -11.01 14.82
CA TRP A 182 11.96 -10.97 13.36
C TRP A 182 13.37 -10.90 12.77
N TRP A 183 14.22 -10.05 13.38
CA TRP A 183 15.60 -9.91 12.95
C TRP A 183 16.40 -11.22 13.10
N GLU A 184 16.27 -11.88 14.25
CA GLU A 184 16.97 -13.15 14.55
C GLU A 184 16.48 -14.29 13.65
N ARG A 185 15.19 -14.36 13.39
CA ARG A 185 14.59 -15.36 12.52
C ARG A 185 15.02 -15.21 11.06
N GLY A 186 15.27 -13.99 10.60
CA GLY A 186 15.72 -13.71 9.24
C GLY A 186 14.68 -14.11 8.20
N TRP A 187 13.47 -13.74 8.37
CA TRP A 187 12.28 -14.06 7.57
C TRP A 187 12.55 -14.22 6.08
#